data_7bc7da89b76dddce0af3196d91868433
#
_entry.id   7bc7da89b76dddce0af3196d91868433
#
_cell.length_a   1.000
_cell.length_b   1.000
_cell.length_c   1.000
_cell.angle_alpha   90.00
_cell.angle_beta   90.00
_cell.angle_gamma   90.00
#
_symmetry.space_group_name_H-M   'P 1'
#
loop_
_entity.id
_entity.type
_entity.pdbx_description
1 polymer ?
#
loop_
_entity_poly.entity_id
_entity_poly.type
_entity_poly.pdbx_seq_one_letter_code
_entity_poly.pdbx_strand_id
1 'polypeptide(L)'
;MGFGIKERIVGGVAATVDKTTRNDTGAIVESGGLGAFALRVGDCFMAPKEDTDLVQSVEGVPCDAPHDGQVYATFDLPDAASFDAVSVETQGDEGCMSRWITDWWGTYEENQEIDYSFLQPTAESWADADREIACVVVPISGGPQLVGTDLP
;
A
#
# COMPACT_ATOMS: atom_id res chain seq x y z
N MET A 1 7.20 -11.98 8.29
CA MET A 1 6.06 -11.22 8.81
C MET A 1 5.50 -10.35 7.68
N GLY A 2 4.32 -10.66 7.19
CA GLY A 2 3.73 -9.96 6.06
C GLY A 2 3.12 -8.62 6.47
N PHE A 3 2.99 -7.70 5.49
CA PHE A 3 2.29 -6.44 5.69
C PHE A 3 0.80 -6.67 5.94
N GLY A 4 0.19 -7.65 5.27
CA GLY A 4 -1.21 -8.00 5.42
C GLY A 4 -2.17 -6.92 4.93
N ILE A 5 -3.47 -7.21 5.05
CA ILE A 5 -4.53 -6.24 4.76
C ILE A 5 -4.60 -5.26 5.93
N LYS A 6 -4.50 -3.97 5.63
CA LYS A 6 -4.51 -2.91 6.64
C LYS A 6 -5.60 -1.90 6.32
N GLU A 7 -6.13 -1.28 7.35
CA GLU A 7 -7.08 -0.18 7.20
C GLU A 7 -6.36 1.16 7.40
N ARG A 8 -6.60 2.09 6.50
CA ARG A 8 -6.06 3.45 6.63
C ARG A 8 -6.93 4.24 7.58
N ILE A 9 -6.32 4.91 8.54
CA ILE A 9 -7.06 5.75 9.48
C ILE A 9 -6.88 7.22 9.14
N VAL A 10 -7.98 7.97 9.27
CA VAL A 10 -7.95 9.42 9.24
C VAL A 10 -7.47 9.89 10.61
N GLY A 11 -6.23 10.35 10.69
CA GLY A 11 -5.63 10.73 11.94
C GLY A 11 -4.89 12.05 11.87
N GLY A 12 -5.61 13.14 11.71
CA GLY A 12 -4.99 14.44 11.67
C GLY A 12 -3.97 14.60 10.53
N VAL A 13 -2.95 15.41 10.75
CA VAL A 13 -1.97 15.80 9.74
C VAL A 13 -1.10 14.64 9.29
N ALA A 14 -0.78 13.71 10.20
CA ALA A 14 0.15 12.60 9.91
C ALA A 14 -0.29 11.72 8.73
N ALA A 15 -1.60 11.50 8.56
CA ALA A 15 -2.12 10.65 7.50
C ALA A 15 -1.99 11.28 6.09
N THR A 16 -1.81 12.59 5.99
CA THR A 16 -1.73 13.33 4.71
C THR A 16 -0.34 13.92 4.43
N VAL A 17 0.58 13.79 5.37
CA VAL A 17 1.91 14.42 5.27
C VAL A 17 2.85 13.52 4.48
N ASP A 18 3.65 14.15 3.63
CA ASP A 18 4.76 13.51 2.92
C ASP A 18 6.06 14.24 3.31
N LYS A 19 6.86 13.62 4.15
CA LYS A 19 8.16 14.13 4.59
C LYS A 19 9.33 13.49 3.85
N THR A 20 9.05 12.73 2.79
CA THR A 20 10.09 12.19 1.91
C THR A 20 10.62 13.29 0.99
N THR A 21 11.79 13.08 0.42
CA THR A 21 12.30 13.90 -0.67
C THR A 21 12.12 13.14 -1.97
N ARG A 22 11.52 13.80 -2.96
CA ARG A 22 11.23 13.20 -4.27
C ARG A 22 12.01 13.90 -5.38
N ASN A 23 12.36 13.16 -6.42
CA ASN A 23 12.97 13.72 -7.63
C ASN A 23 11.90 14.21 -8.62
N ASP A 24 12.32 14.66 -9.80
CA ASP A 24 11.42 15.21 -10.83
C ASP A 24 10.40 14.19 -11.36
N THR A 25 10.68 12.90 -11.25
CA THR A 25 9.74 11.84 -11.67
C THR A 25 8.78 11.43 -10.55
N GLY A 26 8.93 11.99 -9.36
CA GLY A 26 8.13 11.66 -8.19
C GLY A 26 8.66 10.51 -7.35
N ALA A 27 9.79 9.91 -7.73
CA ALA A 27 10.40 8.82 -6.95
C ALA A 27 11.02 9.35 -5.66
N ILE A 28 10.88 8.59 -4.58
CA ILE A 28 11.50 8.93 -3.30
C ILE A 28 13.01 8.74 -3.41
N VAL A 29 13.78 9.78 -3.10
CA VAL A 29 15.24 9.74 -3.08
C VAL A 29 15.81 9.90 -1.67
N GLU A 30 15.03 10.42 -0.72
CA GLU A 30 15.40 10.46 0.70
C GLU A 30 14.20 9.97 1.53
N SER A 31 14.49 9.13 2.51
CA SER A 31 13.48 8.55 3.41
C SER A 31 12.81 9.62 4.27
N GLY A 32 11.58 9.37 4.64
CA GLY A 32 10.82 10.23 5.54
C GLY A 32 9.45 9.65 5.84
N GLY A 33 8.77 10.23 6.81
CA GLY A 33 7.40 9.86 7.16
C GLY A 33 6.45 10.10 6.00
N LEU A 34 5.62 9.12 5.69
CA LEU A 34 4.70 9.15 4.56
C LEU A 34 3.32 8.72 5.04
N GLY A 35 2.37 9.66 5.04
CA GLY A 35 1.00 9.41 5.45
C GLY A 35 0.30 8.41 4.55
N ALA A 36 -0.61 7.63 5.12
CA ALA A 36 -1.33 6.59 4.38
C ALA A 36 -2.12 7.14 3.18
N PHE A 37 -2.58 8.38 3.27
CA PHE A 37 -3.30 9.05 2.18
C PHE A 37 -2.37 9.76 1.19
N ALA A 38 -1.07 9.82 1.47
CA ALA A 38 -0.08 10.44 0.59
C ALA A 38 0.68 9.41 -0.26
N LEU A 39 0.44 8.13 -0.06
CA LEU A 39 1.05 7.05 -0.84
C LEU A 39 0.67 7.16 -2.32
N ARG A 40 1.65 6.96 -3.19
CA ARG A 40 1.48 6.99 -4.65
C ARG A 40 1.95 5.67 -5.26
N VAL A 41 1.44 5.36 -6.45
CA VAL A 41 1.95 4.21 -7.22
C VAL A 41 3.45 4.38 -7.43
N GLY A 42 4.20 3.32 -7.14
CA GLY A 42 5.66 3.30 -7.21
C GLY A 42 6.37 3.54 -5.89
N ASP A 43 5.68 4.05 -4.88
CA ASP A 43 6.30 4.32 -3.58
C ASP A 43 6.71 3.02 -2.88
N CYS A 44 7.96 2.99 -2.40
CA CYS A 44 8.49 1.92 -1.56
C CYS A 44 8.50 2.38 -0.10
N PHE A 45 8.21 1.47 0.82
CA PHE A 45 8.04 1.84 2.22
C PHE A 45 8.39 0.69 3.16
N MET A 46 8.68 1.05 4.41
CA MET A 46 8.83 0.08 5.50
C MET A 46 7.46 -0.18 6.11
N ALA A 47 7.22 -1.42 6.54
CA ALA A 47 5.98 -1.76 7.26
C ALA A 47 5.84 -0.91 8.52
N PRO A 48 4.59 -0.63 8.96
CA PRO A 48 4.39 0.07 10.22
C PRO A 48 5.08 -0.64 11.36
N LYS A 49 5.71 0.13 12.27
CA LYS A 49 6.43 -0.43 13.42
C LYS A 49 5.49 -1.03 14.46
N GLU A 50 4.26 -0.57 14.51
CA GLU A 50 3.26 -1.07 15.44
C GLU A 50 2.53 -2.25 14.82
N ASP A 51 2.38 -3.32 15.59
CA ASP A 51 1.62 -4.49 15.16
C ASP A 51 0.13 -4.23 15.34
N THR A 52 -0.41 -3.43 14.42
CA THR A 52 -1.82 -3.05 14.38
C THR A 52 -2.35 -3.16 12.95
N ASP A 53 -3.65 -3.41 12.83
CA ASP A 53 -4.32 -3.42 11.53
C ASP A 53 -4.60 -2.01 10.99
N LEU A 54 -4.36 -0.96 11.79
CA LEU A 54 -4.60 0.41 11.40
C LEU A 54 -3.30 1.11 10.98
N VAL A 55 -3.31 1.77 9.83
CA VAL A 55 -2.14 2.47 9.28
C VAL A 55 -2.46 3.95 9.13
N GLN A 56 -1.76 4.78 9.88
CA GLN A 56 -1.79 6.24 9.73
C GLN A 56 -0.65 6.72 8.83
N SER A 57 0.55 6.17 9.01
CA SER A 57 1.72 6.52 8.23
C SER A 57 2.70 5.36 8.18
N VAL A 58 3.58 5.40 7.19
CA VAL A 58 4.71 4.47 7.04
C VAL A 58 5.97 5.29 6.86
N GLU A 59 7.13 4.64 6.87
CA GLU A 59 8.37 5.28 6.44
C GLU A 59 8.53 5.04 4.94
N GLY A 60 8.44 6.09 4.14
CA GLY A 60 8.76 6.04 2.71
C GLY A 60 10.26 5.98 2.53
N VAL A 61 10.73 5.12 1.63
CA VAL A 61 12.16 4.91 1.39
C VAL A 61 12.44 4.83 -0.11
N PRO A 62 13.68 5.13 -0.54
CA PRO A 62 14.07 4.85 -1.92
C PRO A 62 13.92 3.36 -2.24
N CYS A 63 13.46 3.03 -3.44
CA CYS A 63 13.22 1.63 -3.81
C CYS A 63 14.52 0.81 -3.94
N ASP A 64 15.66 1.45 -4.15
CA ASP A 64 16.96 0.77 -4.19
C ASP A 64 17.48 0.38 -2.79
N ALA A 65 16.84 0.86 -1.74
CA ALA A 65 17.09 0.44 -0.37
C ALA A 65 16.16 -0.73 0.02
N PRO A 66 16.54 -1.59 0.98
CA PRO A 66 15.62 -2.64 1.47
C PRO A 66 14.32 -2.04 1.97
N HIS A 67 13.19 -2.65 1.60
CA HIS A 67 11.87 -2.18 1.97
C HIS A 67 10.88 -3.35 2.12
N ASP A 68 9.74 -3.06 2.75
CA ASP A 68 8.73 -4.08 3.07
C ASP A 68 7.56 -4.08 2.11
N GLY A 69 7.42 -3.05 1.30
CA GLY A 69 6.32 -2.99 0.35
C GLY A 69 6.51 -1.91 -0.70
N GLN A 70 5.80 -2.08 -1.81
CA GLN A 70 5.74 -1.08 -2.88
C GLN A 70 4.31 -1.00 -3.41
N VAL A 71 3.80 0.22 -3.54
CA VAL A 71 2.46 0.44 -4.11
C VAL A 71 2.52 0.16 -5.61
N TYR A 72 1.72 -0.80 -6.10
CA TYR A 72 1.69 -1.12 -7.53
C TYR A 72 0.44 -0.63 -8.25
N ALA A 73 -0.63 -0.33 -7.52
CA ALA A 73 -1.85 0.21 -8.11
C ALA A 73 -2.71 0.90 -7.05
N THR A 74 -3.51 1.86 -7.48
CA THR A 74 -4.57 2.44 -6.65
C THR A 74 -5.85 2.50 -7.47
N PHE A 75 -6.99 2.35 -6.83
CA PHE A 75 -8.29 2.53 -7.47
C PHE A 75 -9.33 2.89 -6.43
N ASP A 76 -10.41 3.53 -6.88
CA ASP A 76 -11.51 3.93 -6.00
C ASP A 76 -12.65 2.94 -6.09
N LEU A 77 -13.22 2.62 -4.93
CA LEU A 77 -14.43 1.80 -4.83
C LEU A 77 -15.64 2.64 -5.29
N PRO A 78 -16.70 1.98 -5.81
CA PRO A 78 -17.94 2.66 -6.09
C PRO A 78 -18.52 3.33 -4.84
N ASP A 79 -19.11 4.51 -5.02
CA ASP A 79 -19.76 5.21 -3.92
C ASP A 79 -20.98 4.42 -3.46
N ALA A 80 -21.14 4.32 -2.14
CA ALA A 80 -22.26 3.64 -1.52
C ALA A 80 -22.75 4.43 -0.32
N ALA A 81 -24.02 4.28 0.02
CA ALA A 81 -24.64 5.07 1.08
C ALA A 81 -24.06 4.78 2.46
N SER A 82 -23.56 3.56 2.69
CA SER A 82 -22.99 3.16 3.98
C SER A 82 -21.76 2.31 3.80
N PHE A 83 -20.90 2.32 4.81
CA PHE A 83 -19.71 1.48 4.86
C PHE A 83 -20.12 0.03 5.17
N ASP A 84 -19.61 -0.90 4.37
CA ASP A 84 -19.74 -2.34 4.59
C ASP A 84 -18.36 -2.97 4.53
N ALA A 85 -17.83 -3.36 5.70
CA ALA A 85 -16.46 -3.86 5.82
C ALA A 85 -16.20 -5.09 4.94
N VAL A 86 -17.17 -6.03 4.86
CA VAL A 86 -17.02 -7.23 4.05
C VAL A 86 -16.99 -6.88 2.55
N SER A 87 -17.87 -6.00 2.11
CA SER A 87 -17.90 -5.55 0.72
C SER A 87 -16.63 -4.80 0.34
N VAL A 88 -16.14 -3.92 1.19
CA VAL A 88 -14.90 -3.16 0.96
C VAL A 88 -13.71 -4.10 0.83
N GLU A 89 -13.57 -5.06 1.74
CA GLU A 89 -12.50 -6.04 1.70
C GLU A 89 -12.57 -6.91 0.45
N THR A 90 -13.76 -7.40 0.11
CA THR A 90 -13.96 -8.26 -1.08
C THR A 90 -13.61 -7.51 -2.36
N GLN A 91 -14.10 -6.29 -2.52
CA GLN A 91 -13.82 -5.47 -3.70
C GLN A 91 -12.34 -5.07 -3.77
N GLY A 92 -11.73 -4.78 -2.64
CA GLY A 92 -10.30 -4.51 -2.55
C GLY A 92 -9.46 -5.70 -2.99
N ASP A 93 -9.76 -6.87 -2.46
CA ASP A 93 -9.06 -8.10 -2.82
C ASP A 93 -9.21 -8.44 -4.31
N GLU A 94 -10.44 -8.45 -4.81
CA GLU A 94 -10.71 -8.74 -6.21
C GLU A 94 -10.01 -7.76 -7.15
N GLY A 95 -10.06 -6.47 -6.84
CA GLY A 95 -9.44 -5.44 -7.64
C GLY A 95 -7.91 -5.52 -7.64
N CYS A 96 -7.30 -5.76 -6.48
CA CYS A 96 -5.85 -5.92 -6.38
C CYS A 96 -5.37 -7.22 -7.00
N MET A 97 -6.10 -8.32 -6.81
CA MET A 97 -5.77 -9.60 -7.41
C MET A 97 -5.86 -9.55 -8.94
N SER A 98 -6.88 -8.91 -9.49
CA SER A 98 -7.02 -8.75 -10.94
C SER A 98 -5.82 -8.01 -11.53
N ARG A 99 -5.37 -6.92 -10.90
CA ARG A 99 -4.20 -6.17 -11.33
C ARG A 99 -2.91 -6.97 -11.13
N TRP A 100 -2.83 -7.74 -10.04
CA TRP A 100 -1.72 -8.64 -9.76
C TRP A 100 -1.54 -9.67 -10.87
N ILE A 101 -2.62 -10.35 -11.24
CA ILE A 101 -2.59 -11.36 -12.30
C ILE A 101 -2.21 -10.73 -13.64
N THR A 102 -2.76 -9.57 -13.96
CA THR A 102 -2.51 -8.90 -15.23
C THR A 102 -1.07 -8.41 -15.35
N ASP A 103 -0.55 -7.79 -14.30
CA ASP A 103 0.71 -7.05 -14.37
C ASP A 103 1.90 -7.81 -13.79
N TRP A 104 1.65 -8.75 -12.85
CA TRP A 104 2.70 -9.36 -12.03
C TRP A 104 2.79 -10.88 -12.14
N TRP A 105 1.86 -11.53 -12.80
CA TRP A 105 1.80 -13.00 -12.77
C TRP A 105 3.13 -13.64 -13.22
N GLY A 106 3.72 -13.16 -14.32
CA GLY A 106 5.01 -13.68 -14.77
C GLY A 106 6.12 -13.48 -13.76
N THR A 107 6.15 -12.30 -13.13
CA THR A 107 7.13 -12.01 -12.07
C THR A 107 6.92 -12.91 -10.86
N TYR A 108 5.67 -13.14 -10.48
CA TYR A 108 5.34 -14.04 -9.37
C TYR A 108 5.75 -15.48 -9.65
N GLU A 109 5.51 -15.97 -10.87
CA GLU A 109 5.95 -17.33 -11.26
C GLU A 109 7.47 -17.49 -11.17
N GLU A 110 8.22 -16.45 -11.49
CA GLU A 110 9.68 -16.45 -11.42
C GLU A 110 10.18 -16.23 -9.99
N ASN A 111 9.45 -15.44 -9.21
CA ASN A 111 9.84 -15.09 -7.85
C ASN A 111 8.71 -15.38 -6.85
N GLN A 112 8.74 -16.57 -6.29
CA GLN A 112 7.75 -17.04 -5.30
C GLN A 112 7.92 -16.38 -3.92
N GLU A 113 8.81 -15.40 -3.80
CA GLU A 113 9.07 -14.69 -2.54
C GLU A 113 8.24 -13.43 -2.38
N ILE A 114 7.39 -13.10 -3.36
CA ILE A 114 6.51 -11.93 -3.31
C ILE A 114 5.03 -12.33 -3.34
N ASP A 115 4.21 -11.44 -2.81
CA ASP A 115 2.75 -11.58 -2.80
C ASP A 115 2.13 -10.18 -2.85
N TYR A 116 0.81 -10.10 -2.94
CA TYR A 116 0.13 -8.82 -2.88
C TYR A 116 -0.63 -8.66 -1.56
N SER A 117 -0.85 -7.42 -1.22
CA SER A 117 -1.72 -7.01 -0.12
C SER A 117 -2.35 -5.67 -0.48
N PHE A 118 -3.12 -5.08 0.41
CA PHE A 118 -3.70 -3.76 0.14
C PHE A 118 -4.06 -3.01 1.41
N LEU A 119 -4.21 -1.69 1.27
CA LEU A 119 -4.77 -0.79 2.25
C LEU A 119 -6.19 -0.46 1.83
N GLN A 120 -7.11 -0.44 2.78
CA GLN A 120 -8.52 -0.19 2.54
C GLN A 120 -9.07 0.91 3.46
N PRO A 121 -10.21 1.54 3.12
CA PRO A 121 -10.86 2.50 4.01
C PRO A 121 -11.35 1.87 5.31
N THR A 122 -11.37 2.68 6.36
CA THR A 122 -12.11 2.39 7.59
C THR A 122 -13.53 2.97 7.49
N ALA A 123 -14.41 2.61 8.44
CA ALA A 123 -15.73 3.25 8.54
C ALA A 123 -15.59 4.77 8.73
N GLU A 124 -14.61 5.20 9.52
CA GLU A 124 -14.34 6.62 9.77
C GLU A 124 -13.85 7.33 8.51
N SER A 125 -12.86 6.77 7.82
CA SER A 125 -12.35 7.38 6.59
C SER A 125 -13.40 7.37 5.47
N TRP A 126 -14.24 6.34 5.42
CA TRP A 126 -15.36 6.29 4.49
C TRP A 126 -16.32 7.47 4.67
N ALA A 127 -16.60 7.82 5.94
CA ALA A 127 -17.44 9.00 6.25
C ALA A 127 -16.79 10.30 5.77
N ASP A 128 -15.47 10.34 5.65
CA ASP A 128 -14.69 11.46 5.12
C ASP A 128 -14.39 11.31 3.61
N ALA A 129 -15.18 10.51 2.91
CA ALA A 129 -15.12 10.32 1.47
C ALA A 129 -13.92 9.48 0.96
N ASP A 130 -13.25 8.72 1.83
CA ASP A 130 -12.21 7.78 1.40
C ASP A 130 -12.85 6.58 0.70
N ARG A 131 -12.46 6.35 -0.54
CA ARG A 131 -12.92 5.22 -1.37
C ARG A 131 -11.73 4.46 -1.95
N GLU A 132 -10.51 4.89 -1.65
CA GLU A 132 -9.33 4.37 -2.31
C GLU A 132 -8.85 3.05 -1.71
N ILE A 133 -8.54 2.13 -2.61
CA ILE A 133 -7.76 0.93 -2.32
C ILE A 133 -6.35 1.15 -2.85
N ALA A 134 -5.34 0.92 -2.03
CA ALA A 134 -3.94 0.96 -2.45
C ALA A 134 -3.39 -0.47 -2.43
N CYS A 135 -3.09 -1.00 -3.61
CA CYS A 135 -2.53 -2.34 -3.78
C CYS A 135 -1.02 -2.30 -3.61
N VAL A 136 -0.47 -3.21 -2.83
CA VAL A 136 0.97 -3.23 -2.53
C VAL A 136 1.56 -4.62 -2.80
N VAL A 137 2.78 -4.65 -3.34
CA VAL A 137 3.58 -5.87 -3.40
C VAL A 137 4.37 -5.96 -2.10
N VAL A 138 4.42 -7.16 -1.52
CA VAL A 138 5.07 -7.41 -0.23
C VAL A 138 5.86 -8.72 -0.31
N PRO A 139 6.87 -8.91 0.57
CA PRO A 139 7.48 -10.23 0.69
C PRO A 139 6.46 -11.24 1.25
N ILE A 140 6.62 -12.49 0.89
CA ILE A 140 5.88 -13.56 1.59
C ILE A 140 6.28 -13.58 3.06
N SER A 141 5.42 -14.15 3.90
CA SER A 141 5.68 -14.26 5.34
C SER A 141 7.03 -14.95 5.59
N GLY A 142 7.93 -14.27 6.31
CA GLY A 142 9.29 -14.78 6.57
C GLY A 142 10.27 -14.66 5.41
N GLY A 143 9.84 -14.07 4.28
CA GLY A 143 10.72 -13.85 3.14
C GLY A 143 11.64 -12.65 3.32
N PRO A 144 12.65 -12.50 2.42
CA PRO A 144 13.56 -11.36 2.49
C PRO A 144 12.86 -10.06 2.10
N GLN A 145 13.39 -8.94 2.62
CA GLN A 145 12.92 -7.62 2.19
C GLN A 145 13.14 -7.42 0.68
N LEU A 146 12.28 -6.61 0.08
CA LEU A 146 12.41 -6.24 -1.32
C LEU A 146 13.56 -5.24 -1.49
N VAL A 147 14.24 -5.29 -2.62
CA VAL A 147 15.30 -4.35 -3.01
C VAL A 147 15.14 -4.05 -4.49
N GLY A 148 15.14 -2.79 -4.84
CA GLY A 148 14.89 -2.36 -6.21
C GLY A 148 13.41 -2.16 -6.49
N THR A 149 13.09 -1.68 -7.69
CA THR A 149 11.70 -1.57 -8.12
C THR A 149 11.25 -2.90 -8.70
N ASP A 150 10.15 -3.42 -8.19
CA ASP A 150 9.55 -4.65 -8.67
C ASP A 150 8.38 -4.38 -9.64
N LEU A 151 8.13 -3.10 -9.96
CA LEU A 151 7.09 -2.76 -10.95
C LEU A 151 7.47 -3.29 -12.31
N PRO A 152 6.52 -3.96 -12.99
CA PRO A 152 6.74 -4.51 -14.32
C PRO A 152 6.97 -3.44 -15.39
#